data_3c74f8f31ed981c24034611a663adc4b
#
_entry.id   3c74f8f31ed981c24034611a663adc4b
#
_cell.length_a   1.000
_cell.length_b   1.000
_cell.length_c   1.000
_cell.angle_alpha   90.00
_cell.angle_beta   90.00
_cell.angle_gamma   90.00
#
_symmetry.space_group_name_H-M   'P 1'
#
loop_
_entity.id
_entity.type
_entity.pdbx_description
1 polymer ?
#
loop_
_entity_poly.entity_id
_entity_poly.type
_entity_poly.pdbx_seq_one_letter_code
_entity_poly.pdbx_strand_id
1 'polypeptide(L)'
;SWNHKGEGGGEMSVMRGDVFEKVGVNISTVSGEFSEDYRAQVKGTQGSPKYWATGISLVAHMMSPKIPAFHFNTRFLVTQDSWFGGGTDMTPTFENEEDTNFFHSSLKGACDKHNDNYYEDFKKNCDEYFYLPHRNEPRGVGGIFFDHLNTGDWDKDFNFVKEVGGQTLEIINQVVKNKKDLDWTDKEKDKQLVKRGRYVEFNLIWDRGTLFGLKT
;
A
#
# COMPACT_ATOMS: atom_id res chain seq x y z
N SER A 1 19.03 -6.21 -6.55
CA SER A 1 18.43 -5.67 -7.79
C SER A 1 17.90 -6.80 -8.66
N TRP A 2 16.95 -6.50 -9.52
CA TRP A 2 16.39 -7.41 -10.52
C TRP A 2 16.15 -6.64 -11.83
N ASN A 3 16.12 -7.38 -12.95
CA ASN A 3 15.86 -6.81 -14.26
C ASN A 3 14.46 -7.24 -14.75
N HIS A 4 13.74 -6.33 -15.39
CA HIS A 4 12.47 -6.62 -16.04
C HIS A 4 12.72 -7.26 -17.44
N LYS A 5 11.81 -8.14 -17.88
CA LYS A 5 11.89 -8.77 -19.21
C LYS A 5 11.78 -7.77 -20.38
N GLY A 6 11.06 -6.64 -20.15
CA GLY A 6 11.07 -5.48 -21.03
C GLY A 6 12.32 -4.64 -20.81
N GLU A 7 12.14 -3.38 -20.43
CA GLU A 7 13.23 -2.49 -20.05
C GLU A 7 13.10 -2.06 -18.59
N GLY A 8 14.25 -1.80 -17.93
CA GLY A 8 14.30 -1.35 -16.55
C GLY A 8 14.40 -2.52 -15.57
N GLY A 9 13.98 -2.26 -14.33
CA GLY A 9 14.08 -3.20 -13.23
C GLY A 9 13.81 -2.54 -11.90
N GLY A 10 14.38 -3.08 -10.84
CA GLY A 10 14.19 -2.53 -9.51
C GLY A 10 15.17 -3.07 -8.47
N GLU A 11 14.97 -2.59 -7.27
CA GLU A 11 15.67 -3.08 -6.09
C GLU A 11 14.65 -3.54 -5.05
N MET A 12 14.95 -4.68 -4.45
CA MET A 12 14.19 -5.24 -3.34
C MET A 12 15.11 -5.30 -2.12
N SER A 13 14.68 -4.67 -1.04
CA SER A 13 15.38 -4.68 0.24
C SER A 13 14.51 -5.35 1.30
N VAL A 14 15.16 -6.12 2.16
CA VAL A 14 14.52 -6.76 3.32
C VAL A 14 15.27 -6.36 4.57
N MET A 15 14.54 -5.82 5.54
CA MET A 15 15.05 -5.52 6.88
C MET A 15 14.43 -6.47 7.90
N ARG A 16 15.23 -6.89 8.88
CA ARG A 16 14.82 -7.69 10.03
C ARG A 16 15.52 -7.16 11.28
N GLY A 17 14.88 -7.29 12.44
CA GLY A 17 15.43 -6.84 13.71
C GLY A 17 14.48 -7.14 14.87
N ASP A 18 14.76 -6.59 16.02
CA ASP A 18 14.01 -6.87 17.26
C ASP A 18 12.61 -6.24 17.26
N VAL A 19 12.40 -5.17 16.53
CA VAL A 19 11.10 -4.49 16.38
C VAL A 19 10.39 -4.99 15.13
N PHE A 20 11.11 -5.01 14.01
CA PHE A 20 10.59 -5.43 12.73
C PHE A 20 10.94 -6.89 12.45
N GLU A 21 9.96 -7.76 12.46
CA GLU A 21 10.18 -9.17 12.09
C GLU A 21 10.57 -9.27 10.61
N LYS A 22 9.89 -8.51 9.75
CA LYS A 22 10.22 -8.38 8.34
C LYS A 22 9.63 -7.11 7.74
N VAL A 23 10.48 -6.30 7.17
CA VAL A 23 10.05 -5.20 6.28
C VAL A 23 10.58 -5.47 4.89
N GLY A 24 9.70 -5.48 3.91
CA GLY A 24 10.05 -5.51 2.49
C GLY A 24 9.85 -4.12 1.90
N VAL A 25 10.86 -3.60 1.24
CA VAL A 25 10.78 -2.36 0.45
C VAL A 25 11.22 -2.66 -0.97
N ASN A 26 10.36 -2.33 -1.93
CA ASN A 26 10.66 -2.51 -3.35
C ASN A 26 10.53 -1.16 -4.06
N ILE A 27 11.52 -0.85 -4.87
CA ILE A 27 11.45 0.24 -5.84
C ILE A 27 11.61 -0.35 -7.24
N SER A 28 10.90 0.21 -8.21
CA SER A 28 11.00 -0.24 -9.59
C SER A 28 10.76 0.90 -10.57
N THR A 29 11.42 0.81 -11.71
CA THR A 29 11.12 1.59 -12.90
C THR A 29 11.21 0.65 -14.08
N VAL A 30 10.09 0.43 -14.75
CA VAL A 30 9.92 -0.57 -15.81
C VAL A 30 9.17 0.01 -17.00
N SER A 31 9.46 -0.49 -18.17
CA SER A 31 8.68 -0.23 -19.38
C SER A 31 8.46 -1.52 -20.18
N GLY A 32 7.41 -1.57 -20.96
CA GLY A 32 7.05 -2.74 -21.71
C GLY A 32 5.77 -2.56 -22.50
N GLU A 33 5.17 -3.68 -22.86
CA GLU A 33 3.88 -3.73 -23.56
C GLU A 33 2.90 -4.61 -22.78
N PHE A 34 1.68 -4.12 -22.58
CA PHE A 34 0.61 -4.93 -21.99
C PHE A 34 0.14 -6.00 -22.97
N SER A 35 -0.15 -7.19 -22.46
CA SER A 35 -0.82 -8.23 -23.24
C SER A 35 -2.19 -7.77 -23.72
N GLU A 36 -2.71 -8.37 -24.81
CA GLU A 36 -3.98 -8.00 -25.40
C GLU A 36 -5.15 -8.08 -24.38
N ASP A 37 -5.18 -9.14 -23.58
CA ASP A 37 -6.20 -9.34 -22.54
C ASP A 37 -6.13 -8.28 -21.42
N TYR A 38 -4.95 -7.75 -21.14
CA TYR A 38 -4.75 -6.76 -20.08
C TYR A 38 -5.04 -5.34 -20.57
N ARG A 39 -4.83 -5.04 -21.84
CA ARG A 39 -5.10 -3.73 -22.46
C ARG A 39 -6.54 -3.28 -22.27
N ALA A 40 -7.50 -4.20 -22.31
CA ALA A 40 -8.91 -3.87 -22.11
C ALA A 40 -9.22 -3.28 -20.72
N GLN A 41 -8.33 -3.49 -19.74
CA GLN A 41 -8.51 -3.10 -18.35
C GLN A 41 -7.70 -1.87 -17.96
N VAL A 42 -6.77 -1.40 -18.81
CA VAL A 42 -5.87 -0.29 -18.51
C VAL A 42 -6.21 0.92 -19.38
N LYS A 43 -6.39 2.07 -18.73
CA LYS A 43 -6.67 3.34 -19.40
C LYS A 43 -5.53 3.73 -20.33
N GLY A 44 -5.86 4.35 -21.48
CA GLY A 44 -4.86 4.89 -22.42
C GLY A 44 -4.07 3.84 -23.20
N THR A 45 -4.58 2.60 -23.33
CA THR A 45 -3.92 1.52 -24.08
C THR A 45 -4.59 1.17 -25.41
N GLN A 46 -5.67 1.87 -25.80
CA GLN A 46 -6.46 1.56 -27.01
C GLN A 46 -5.62 1.72 -28.28
N GLY A 47 -4.78 2.76 -28.35
CA GLY A 47 -3.95 3.05 -29.54
C GLY A 47 -2.51 2.49 -29.43
N SER A 48 -2.05 2.13 -28.26
CA SER A 48 -0.69 1.59 -28.04
C SER A 48 -0.65 0.68 -26.81
N PRO A 49 -0.02 -0.50 -26.87
CA PRO A 49 0.15 -1.38 -25.73
C PRO A 49 1.25 -0.89 -24.74
N LYS A 50 2.05 0.10 -25.13
CA LYS A 50 3.24 0.51 -24.40
C LYS A 50 2.90 1.18 -23.09
N TYR A 51 3.72 0.89 -22.10
CA TYR A 51 3.67 1.55 -20.79
C TYR A 51 5.06 1.86 -20.24
N TRP A 52 5.11 2.83 -19.36
CA TRP A 52 6.22 3.09 -18.45
C TRP A 52 5.65 3.26 -17.04
N ALA A 53 6.26 2.65 -16.05
CA ALA A 53 5.80 2.70 -14.67
C ALA A 53 6.97 2.81 -13.71
N THR A 54 6.78 3.64 -12.68
CA THR A 54 7.71 3.69 -11.54
C THR A 54 6.93 3.69 -10.25
N GLY A 55 7.53 3.18 -9.18
CA GLY A 55 6.89 3.15 -7.89
C GLY A 55 7.75 2.60 -6.78
N ILE A 56 7.21 2.75 -5.57
CA ILE A 56 7.75 2.17 -4.34
C ILE A 56 6.62 1.43 -3.61
N SER A 57 6.95 0.30 -3.00
CA SER A 57 6.06 -0.40 -2.09
C SER A 57 6.78 -0.81 -0.81
N LEU A 58 6.04 -0.82 0.28
CA LEU A 58 6.52 -1.22 1.60
C LEU A 58 5.47 -2.08 2.29
N VAL A 59 5.91 -3.19 2.87
CA VAL A 59 5.12 -3.96 3.83
C VAL A 59 5.96 -4.18 5.08
N ALA A 60 5.47 -3.71 6.22
CA ALA A 60 6.12 -3.83 7.52
C ALA A 60 5.35 -4.79 8.42
N HIS A 61 5.94 -5.94 8.72
CA HIS A 61 5.47 -6.88 9.72
C HIS A 61 6.30 -6.76 10.99
N MET A 62 5.62 -6.61 12.13
CA MET A 62 6.25 -6.36 13.42
C MET A 62 6.50 -7.64 14.20
N MET A 63 7.54 -7.63 15.04
CA MET A 63 7.81 -8.71 15.98
C MET A 63 6.71 -8.81 17.03
N SER A 64 6.37 -7.68 17.65
CA SER A 64 5.32 -7.58 18.67
C SER A 64 3.91 -7.64 18.04
N PRO A 65 3.00 -8.48 18.58
CA PRO A 65 1.59 -8.47 18.19
C PRO A 65 0.83 -7.22 18.62
N LYS A 66 1.41 -6.39 19.50
CA LYS A 66 0.83 -5.10 19.93
C LYS A 66 0.97 -4.01 18.89
N ILE A 67 1.88 -4.17 17.92
CA ILE A 67 2.14 -3.20 16.86
C ILE A 67 1.47 -3.68 15.57
N PRO A 68 0.64 -2.84 14.91
CA PRO A 68 0.00 -3.21 13.64
C PRO A 68 1.01 -3.48 12.52
N ALA A 69 0.60 -4.26 11.53
CA ALA A 69 1.28 -4.28 10.25
C ALA A 69 0.87 -3.06 9.42
N PHE A 70 1.81 -2.55 8.61
CA PHE A 70 1.57 -1.42 7.70
C PHE A 70 1.91 -1.82 6.27
N HIS A 71 1.09 -1.34 5.35
CA HIS A 71 1.33 -1.39 3.93
C HIS A 71 1.33 0.03 3.38
N PHE A 72 2.21 0.28 2.43
CA PHE A 72 2.28 1.53 1.68
C PHE A 72 2.73 1.23 0.26
N ASN A 73 2.12 1.85 -0.72
CA ASN A 73 2.66 1.89 -2.07
C ASN A 73 2.32 3.20 -2.77
N THR A 74 3.14 3.56 -3.73
CA THR A 74 2.84 4.58 -4.73
C THR A 74 3.36 4.14 -6.08
N ARG A 75 2.68 4.60 -7.13
CA ARG A 75 3.11 4.39 -8.51
C ARG A 75 2.77 5.60 -9.37
N PHE A 76 3.56 5.82 -10.39
CA PHE A 76 3.22 6.66 -11.52
C PHE A 76 3.24 5.79 -12.77
N LEU A 77 2.13 5.78 -13.50
CA LEU A 77 1.94 4.99 -14.71
C LEU A 77 1.71 5.92 -15.89
N VAL A 78 2.41 5.64 -16.99
CA VAL A 78 2.29 6.35 -18.26
C VAL A 78 1.94 5.35 -19.36
N THR A 79 0.88 5.64 -20.07
CA THR A 79 0.43 5.00 -21.31
C THR A 79 0.28 6.09 -22.38
N GLN A 80 -0.82 6.17 -23.13
CA GLN A 80 -1.24 7.40 -23.83
C GLN A 80 -1.81 8.44 -22.84
N ASP A 81 -2.19 8.00 -21.66
CA ASP A 81 -2.51 8.81 -20.48
C ASP A 81 -1.44 8.64 -19.42
N SER A 82 -1.51 9.43 -18.35
CA SER A 82 -0.65 9.24 -17.18
C SER A 82 -1.40 9.55 -15.90
N TRP A 83 -1.05 8.86 -14.80
CA TRP A 83 -1.66 9.11 -13.50
C TRP A 83 -0.83 8.54 -12.34
N PHE A 84 -1.08 9.07 -11.16
CA PHE A 84 -0.61 8.49 -9.91
C PHE A 84 -1.62 7.51 -9.33
N GLY A 85 -1.11 6.51 -8.64
CA GLY A 85 -1.87 5.61 -7.80
C GLY A 85 -1.08 5.26 -6.56
N GLY A 86 -1.76 4.80 -5.53
CA GLY A 86 -1.11 4.40 -4.30
C GLY A 86 -2.05 4.36 -3.11
N GLY A 87 -1.46 4.27 -1.93
CA GLY A 87 -2.19 4.27 -0.69
C GLY A 87 -1.39 3.70 0.46
N THR A 88 -2.00 3.74 1.62
CA THR A 88 -1.48 3.15 2.86
C THR A 88 -2.62 2.60 3.69
N ASP A 89 -2.42 1.45 4.31
CA ASP A 89 -3.38 0.83 5.21
C ASP A 89 -2.70 0.18 6.41
N MET A 90 -3.47 0.05 7.50
CA MET A 90 -3.01 -0.50 8.76
C MET A 90 -3.80 -1.77 9.13
N THR A 91 -3.07 -2.84 9.51
CA THR A 91 -3.67 -4.12 9.90
C THR A 91 -3.25 -4.50 11.33
N PRO A 92 -4.04 -4.18 12.34
CA PRO A 92 -3.76 -4.55 13.73
C PRO A 92 -4.10 -6.02 14.00
N THR A 93 -3.36 -6.63 14.92
CA THR A 93 -3.73 -7.93 15.52
C THR A 93 -4.89 -7.78 16.51
N PHE A 94 -4.83 -6.73 17.31
CA PHE A 94 -5.84 -6.35 18.29
C PHE A 94 -6.32 -4.96 17.96
N GLU A 95 -7.63 -4.78 17.97
CA GLU A 95 -8.24 -3.47 17.79
C GLU A 95 -7.76 -2.52 18.88
N ASN A 96 -7.38 -1.32 18.47
CA ASN A 96 -6.98 -0.23 19.34
C ASN A 96 -7.53 1.07 18.76
N GLU A 97 -8.49 1.64 19.44
CA GLU A 97 -9.22 2.83 18.98
C GLU A 97 -8.29 4.05 18.89
N GLU A 98 -7.37 4.21 19.85
CA GLU A 98 -6.42 5.32 19.86
C GLU A 98 -5.49 5.29 18.64
N ASP A 99 -4.90 4.13 18.32
CA ASP A 99 -4.07 3.97 17.14
C ASP A 99 -4.87 4.19 15.85
N THR A 100 -6.09 3.65 15.80
CA THR A 100 -6.96 3.77 14.63
C THR A 100 -7.33 5.23 14.38
N ASN A 101 -7.72 5.95 15.43
CA ASN A 101 -8.05 7.38 15.36
C ASN A 101 -6.83 8.22 14.98
N PHE A 102 -5.66 7.95 15.56
CA PHE A 102 -4.42 8.63 15.23
C PHE A 102 -4.04 8.39 13.74
N PHE A 103 -4.11 7.15 13.28
CA PHE A 103 -3.82 6.78 11.89
C PHE A 103 -4.73 7.54 10.91
N HIS A 104 -6.04 7.46 11.12
CA HIS A 104 -7.01 8.10 10.24
C HIS A 104 -6.97 9.63 10.28
N SER A 105 -6.82 10.22 11.47
CA SER A 105 -6.72 11.69 11.59
C SER A 105 -5.44 12.24 10.95
N SER A 106 -4.34 11.51 11.05
CA SER A 106 -3.07 11.88 10.41
C SER A 106 -3.17 11.83 8.88
N LEU A 107 -3.80 10.77 8.33
CA LEU A 107 -4.03 10.67 6.89
C LEU A 107 -5.01 11.73 6.39
N LYS A 108 -6.07 12.01 7.16
CA LYS A 108 -7.00 13.07 6.84
C LYS A 108 -6.28 14.42 6.77
N GLY A 109 -5.46 14.73 7.77
CA GLY A 109 -4.67 15.98 7.77
C GLY A 109 -3.71 16.09 6.59
N ALA A 110 -3.13 14.98 6.11
CA ALA A 110 -2.31 14.97 4.91
C ALA A 110 -3.15 15.21 3.63
N CYS A 111 -4.30 14.57 3.52
CA CYS A 111 -5.23 14.76 2.39
C CYS A 111 -5.78 16.19 2.30
N ASP A 112 -6.22 16.75 3.42
CA ASP A 112 -6.87 18.07 3.51
C ASP A 112 -5.94 19.22 3.06
N LYS A 113 -4.60 19.04 3.16
CA LYS A 113 -3.63 20.01 2.62
C LYS A 113 -3.70 20.14 1.08
N HIS A 114 -4.26 19.16 0.40
CA HIS A 114 -4.31 19.09 -1.05
C HIS A 114 -5.73 19.21 -1.61
N ASN A 115 -6.70 18.53 -0.97
CA ASN A 115 -8.11 18.60 -1.34
C ASN A 115 -8.99 18.04 -0.21
N ASP A 116 -10.02 18.76 0.17
CA ASP A 116 -10.93 18.43 1.28
C ASP A 116 -11.72 17.12 1.07
N ASN A 117 -11.88 16.66 -0.18
CA ASN A 117 -12.59 15.44 -0.52
C ASN A 117 -11.67 14.20 -0.58
N TYR A 118 -10.34 14.37 -0.66
CA TYR A 118 -9.42 13.25 -0.90
C TYR A 118 -9.52 12.17 0.17
N TYR A 119 -9.61 12.58 1.45
CA TYR A 119 -9.66 11.59 2.51
C TYR A 119 -10.91 10.70 2.44
N GLU A 120 -12.08 11.29 2.29
CA GLU A 120 -13.35 10.54 2.24
C GLU A 120 -13.42 9.61 1.02
N ASP A 121 -13.05 10.13 -0.15
CA ASP A 121 -13.06 9.36 -1.39
C ASP A 121 -12.04 8.21 -1.34
N PHE A 122 -10.81 8.49 -0.88
CA PHE A 122 -9.75 7.50 -0.87
C PHE A 122 -9.88 6.50 0.27
N LYS A 123 -10.48 6.91 1.40
CA LYS A 123 -10.85 5.98 2.47
C LYS A 123 -11.91 4.99 2.00
N LYS A 124 -12.96 5.47 1.35
CA LYS A 124 -13.98 4.60 0.77
C LYS A 124 -13.38 3.60 -0.22
N ASN A 125 -12.54 4.06 -1.13
CA ASN A 125 -11.84 3.19 -2.08
C ASN A 125 -10.98 2.14 -1.37
N CYS A 126 -10.31 2.52 -0.28
CA CYS A 126 -9.49 1.61 0.53
C CYS A 126 -10.34 0.54 1.20
N ASP A 127 -11.45 0.92 1.84
CA ASP A 127 -12.36 0.02 2.53
C ASP A 127 -12.98 -1.01 1.56
N GLU A 128 -13.35 -0.57 0.36
CA GLU A 128 -13.87 -1.44 -0.70
C GLU A 128 -12.79 -2.38 -1.26
N TYR A 129 -11.58 -1.87 -1.50
CA TYR A 129 -10.49 -2.66 -2.09
C TYR A 129 -9.96 -3.74 -1.17
N PHE A 130 -9.72 -3.42 0.12
CA PHE A 130 -9.13 -4.34 1.09
C PHE A 130 -10.16 -5.18 1.87
N TYR A 131 -11.31 -5.41 1.28
CA TYR A 131 -12.35 -6.29 1.83
C TYR A 131 -12.14 -7.73 1.35
N LEU A 132 -12.37 -8.71 2.24
CA LEU A 132 -12.33 -10.15 1.93
C LEU A 132 -13.76 -10.68 1.80
N PRO A 133 -14.33 -10.76 0.57
CA PRO A 133 -15.74 -11.13 0.38
C PRO A 133 -16.08 -12.52 0.91
N HIS A 134 -15.18 -13.48 0.76
CA HIS A 134 -15.37 -14.86 1.19
C HIS A 134 -15.31 -15.04 2.72
N ARG A 135 -14.85 -14.02 3.46
CA ARG A 135 -14.83 -13.99 4.93
C ARG A 135 -15.82 -12.98 5.51
N ASN A 136 -16.37 -12.11 4.67
CA ASN A 136 -17.22 -10.99 5.08
C ASN A 136 -16.55 -10.10 6.13
N GLU A 137 -15.26 -9.80 5.94
CA GLU A 137 -14.47 -8.97 6.85
C GLU A 137 -13.46 -8.09 6.11
N PRO A 138 -13.10 -6.91 6.64
CA PRO A 138 -12.00 -6.11 6.11
C PRO A 138 -10.64 -6.73 6.48
N ARG A 139 -9.60 -6.48 5.68
CA ARG A 139 -8.23 -6.91 5.97
C ARG A 139 -7.67 -6.28 7.25
N GLY A 140 -8.00 -5.01 7.49
CA GLY A 140 -7.55 -4.23 8.64
C GLY A 140 -8.52 -3.10 8.94
N VAL A 141 -8.01 -2.00 9.47
CA VAL A 141 -8.82 -0.81 9.81
C VAL A 141 -8.96 0.16 8.63
N GLY A 142 -8.53 -0.23 7.44
CA GLY A 142 -8.51 0.61 6.26
C GLY A 142 -7.33 1.56 6.21
N GLY A 143 -7.54 2.70 5.59
CA GLY A 143 -6.56 3.74 5.32
C GLY A 143 -7.03 4.58 4.14
N ILE A 144 -6.13 4.89 3.20
CA ILE A 144 -6.46 5.55 1.92
C ILE A 144 -5.92 4.74 0.74
N PHE A 145 -6.70 4.72 -0.34
CA PHE A 145 -6.30 4.13 -1.62
C PHE A 145 -6.81 5.00 -2.77
N PHE A 146 -5.89 5.44 -3.62
CA PHE A 146 -6.20 6.25 -4.79
C PHE A 146 -5.63 5.60 -6.06
N ASP A 147 -6.36 5.76 -7.14
CA ASP A 147 -5.96 5.35 -8.47
C ASP A 147 -6.44 6.39 -9.48
N HIS A 148 -5.79 6.43 -10.64
CA HIS A 148 -6.10 7.40 -11.69
C HIS A 148 -6.04 8.87 -11.24
N LEU A 149 -5.22 9.21 -10.24
CA LEU A 149 -5.04 10.58 -9.80
C LEU A 149 -4.27 11.37 -10.88
N ASN A 150 -4.97 12.29 -11.50
CA ASN A 150 -4.45 13.23 -12.47
C ASN A 150 -5.35 14.47 -12.48
N THR A 151 -4.91 15.52 -11.80
CA THR A 151 -5.63 16.81 -11.74
C THR A 151 -5.30 17.74 -12.91
N GLY A 152 -4.38 17.35 -13.79
CA GLY A 152 -3.79 18.18 -14.83
C GLY A 152 -2.58 18.99 -14.35
N ASP A 153 -2.26 18.96 -13.07
CA ASP A 153 -1.08 19.56 -12.46
C ASP A 153 -0.20 18.46 -11.84
N TRP A 154 0.81 18.04 -12.58
CA TRP A 154 1.70 16.94 -12.18
C TRP A 154 2.43 17.22 -10.87
N ASP A 155 2.90 18.45 -10.66
CA ASP A 155 3.62 18.84 -9.44
C ASP A 155 2.73 18.79 -8.21
N LYS A 156 1.48 19.23 -8.36
CA LYS A 156 0.46 19.14 -7.30
C LYS A 156 0.19 17.70 -6.92
N ASP A 157 -0.04 16.83 -7.89
CA ASP A 157 -0.32 15.41 -7.68
C ASP A 157 0.89 14.69 -7.08
N PHE A 158 2.10 14.98 -7.56
CA PHE A 158 3.33 14.41 -7.01
C PHE A 158 3.61 14.87 -5.57
N ASN A 159 3.31 16.15 -5.25
CA ASN A 159 3.44 16.65 -3.88
C ASN A 159 2.47 15.94 -2.92
N PHE A 160 1.24 15.64 -3.36
CA PHE A 160 0.31 14.81 -2.60
C PHE A 160 0.88 13.41 -2.34
N VAL A 161 1.41 12.74 -3.36
CA VAL A 161 2.01 11.40 -3.23
C VAL A 161 3.17 11.41 -2.24
N LYS A 162 4.04 12.43 -2.29
CA LYS A 162 5.13 12.60 -1.32
C LYS A 162 4.62 12.84 0.11
N GLU A 163 3.56 13.65 0.26
CA GLU A 163 2.95 13.90 1.57
C GLU A 163 2.41 12.60 2.19
N VAL A 164 1.69 11.78 1.42
CA VAL A 164 1.19 10.48 1.87
C VAL A 164 2.34 9.56 2.33
N GLY A 165 3.44 9.53 1.58
CA GLY A 165 4.63 8.74 1.94
C GLY A 165 5.28 9.22 3.23
N GLY A 166 5.50 10.52 3.36
CA GLY A 166 6.06 11.14 4.56
C GLY A 166 5.18 10.91 5.79
N GLN A 167 3.87 11.13 5.66
CA GLN A 167 2.91 10.93 6.74
C GLN A 167 2.83 9.47 7.17
N THR A 168 2.86 8.53 6.23
CA THR A 168 2.89 7.08 6.55
C THR A 168 4.11 6.74 7.40
N LEU A 169 5.29 7.25 7.04
CA LEU A 169 6.51 7.01 7.80
C LEU A 169 6.44 7.59 9.22
N GLU A 170 5.90 8.80 9.37
CA GLU A 170 5.69 9.43 10.68
C GLU A 170 4.74 8.61 11.56
N ILE A 171 3.63 8.12 10.99
CA ILE A 171 2.67 7.27 11.71
C ILE A 171 3.35 5.98 12.18
N ILE A 172 4.07 5.28 11.31
CA ILE A 172 4.78 4.05 11.66
C ILE A 172 5.74 4.31 12.82
N ASN A 173 6.55 5.36 12.72
CA ASN A 173 7.51 5.72 13.75
C ASN A 173 6.84 6.02 15.09
N GLN A 174 5.74 6.76 15.09
CA GLN A 174 5.04 7.12 16.34
C GLN A 174 4.39 5.89 16.99
N VAL A 175 3.70 5.04 16.20
CA VAL A 175 3.06 3.81 16.72
C VAL A 175 4.11 2.83 17.25
N VAL A 176 5.21 2.64 16.52
CA VAL A 176 6.33 1.79 16.97
C VAL A 176 6.93 2.33 18.27
N LYS A 177 7.24 3.63 18.32
CA LYS A 177 7.81 4.28 19.52
C LYS A 177 6.94 4.07 20.77
N ASN A 178 5.64 4.15 20.61
CA ASN A 178 4.70 4.01 21.74
C ASN A 178 4.53 2.56 22.22
N LYS A 179 4.83 1.57 21.39
CA LYS A 179 4.44 0.17 21.65
C LYS A 179 5.58 -0.84 21.63
N LYS A 180 6.77 -0.49 21.17
CA LYS A 180 7.89 -1.44 21.00
C LYS A 180 8.34 -2.11 22.31
N ASP A 181 8.11 -1.45 23.43
CA ASP A 181 8.51 -1.92 24.76
C ASP A 181 7.34 -2.56 25.54
N LEU A 182 6.18 -2.74 24.91
CA LEU A 182 5.05 -3.43 25.54
C LEU A 182 5.25 -4.95 25.54
N ASP A 183 5.04 -5.55 26.71
CA ASP A 183 5.07 -7.01 26.86
C ASP A 183 3.94 -7.67 26.08
N TRP A 184 4.21 -8.88 25.60
CA TRP A 184 3.24 -9.73 24.90
C TRP A 184 3.48 -11.22 25.21
N THR A 185 2.48 -12.02 24.98
CA THR A 185 2.45 -13.46 25.26
C THR A 185 2.47 -14.30 23.98
N ASP A 186 2.86 -15.57 24.07
CA ASP A 186 2.82 -16.52 22.96
C ASP A 186 1.42 -16.64 22.37
N LYS A 187 0.37 -16.62 23.20
CA LYS A 187 -1.02 -16.62 22.75
C LYS A 187 -1.40 -15.40 21.89
N GLU A 188 -0.83 -14.25 22.20
CA GLU A 188 -1.02 -13.04 21.37
C GLU A 188 -0.21 -13.13 20.07
N LYS A 189 0.96 -13.76 20.12
CA LYS A 189 1.75 -14.06 18.91
C LYS A 189 1.01 -15.01 17.97
N ASP A 190 0.38 -16.05 18.49
CA ASP A 190 -0.42 -16.97 17.68
C ASP A 190 -1.56 -16.25 16.96
N LYS A 191 -2.23 -15.32 17.65
CA LYS A 191 -3.27 -14.49 17.01
C LYS A 191 -2.69 -13.61 15.89
N GLN A 192 -1.49 -13.04 16.09
CA GLN A 192 -0.81 -12.27 15.04
C GLN A 192 -0.52 -13.14 13.82
N LEU A 193 -0.06 -14.38 14.01
CA LEU A 193 0.23 -15.30 12.91
C LEU A 193 -1.04 -15.67 12.12
N VAL A 194 -2.18 -15.86 12.79
CA VAL A 194 -3.47 -16.07 12.13
C VAL A 194 -3.88 -14.85 11.29
N LYS A 195 -3.79 -13.64 11.85
CA LYS A 195 -4.09 -12.38 11.12
C LYS A 195 -3.15 -12.19 9.94
N ARG A 196 -1.88 -12.55 10.08
CA ARG A 196 -0.90 -12.51 8.98
C ARG A 196 -1.25 -13.49 7.87
N GLY A 197 -1.74 -14.68 8.22
CA GLY A 197 -2.26 -15.64 7.24
C GLY A 197 -3.39 -15.05 6.41
N ARG A 198 -4.34 -14.35 7.03
CA ARG A 198 -5.44 -13.65 6.32
C ARG A 198 -4.96 -12.49 5.47
N TYR A 199 -3.93 -11.76 5.91
CA TYR A 199 -3.28 -10.74 5.11
C TYR A 199 -2.69 -11.31 3.82
N VAL A 200 -1.96 -12.43 3.91
CA VAL A 200 -1.39 -13.13 2.76
C VAL A 200 -2.49 -13.70 1.86
N GLU A 201 -3.56 -14.24 2.43
CA GLU A 201 -4.73 -14.74 1.70
C GLU A 201 -5.35 -13.64 0.82
N PHE A 202 -5.54 -12.43 1.36
CA PHE A 202 -5.99 -11.31 0.55
C PHE A 202 -5.06 -11.06 -0.64
N ASN A 203 -3.75 -10.96 -0.38
CA ASN A 203 -2.77 -10.67 -1.42
C ASN A 203 -2.76 -11.74 -2.54
N LEU A 204 -2.91 -13.01 -2.18
CA LEU A 204 -2.90 -14.10 -3.17
C LEU A 204 -4.20 -14.26 -3.97
N ILE A 205 -5.34 -13.89 -3.39
CA ILE A 205 -6.65 -14.11 -4.01
C ILE A 205 -7.21 -12.85 -4.67
N TRP A 206 -7.04 -11.69 -4.04
CA TRP A 206 -7.75 -10.47 -4.39
C TRP A 206 -6.86 -9.30 -4.83
N ASP A 207 -5.59 -9.26 -4.40
CA ASP A 207 -4.74 -8.13 -4.70
C ASP A 207 -4.31 -8.11 -6.17
N ARG A 208 -4.82 -7.12 -6.91
CA ARG A 208 -4.54 -6.96 -8.35
C ARG A 208 -3.05 -6.79 -8.64
N GLY A 209 -2.33 -6.08 -7.75
CA GLY A 209 -0.89 -5.86 -7.90
C GLY A 209 -0.10 -7.16 -7.75
N THR A 210 -0.42 -7.98 -6.74
CA THR A 210 0.20 -9.29 -6.54
C THR A 210 -0.14 -10.25 -7.67
N LEU A 211 -1.40 -10.30 -8.09
CA LEU A 211 -1.84 -11.16 -9.20
C LEU A 211 -1.17 -10.78 -10.52
N PHE A 212 -0.97 -9.48 -10.76
CA PHE A 212 -0.21 -9.01 -11.92
C PHE A 212 1.26 -9.44 -11.84
N GLY A 213 1.92 -9.17 -10.70
CA GLY A 213 3.33 -9.53 -10.51
C GLY A 213 3.64 -11.02 -10.57
N LEU A 214 2.67 -11.89 -10.23
CA LEU A 214 2.81 -13.35 -10.35
C LEU A 214 2.64 -13.87 -11.80
N LYS A 215 2.06 -13.05 -12.69
CA LYS A 215 1.82 -13.41 -14.11
C LYS A 215 2.87 -12.84 -15.06
N THR A 216 3.67 -11.90 -14.63
CA THR A 216 4.72 -11.23 -15.41
C THR A 216 6.12 -11.61 -14.95
#